data_0f09dcc1a0a69df53eed54b573b9619a
#
_entry.id   0f09dcc1a0a69df53eed54b573b9619a
#
_cell.length_a   1.000
_cell.length_b   1.000
_cell.length_c   1.000
_cell.angle_alpha   90.00
_cell.angle_beta   90.00
_cell.angle_gamma   90.00
#
_symmetry.space_group_name_H-M   'P 1'
#
loop_
_entity.id
_entity.type
_entity.pdbx_description
1 polymer ?
#
loop_
_entity_poly.entity_id
_entity_poly.type
_entity_poly.pdbx_seq_one_letter_code
_entity_poly.pdbx_strand_id
1 'polypeptide(L)'
;MDRRAKVELFEQIRREYEHGGGTIRGIAKKLGIHRRMVREAVLSAVPIERKTPVRERPKLEPAMAFIDALLEADRKAPRKQRHTAHRIWCRIREEMPKVDVAESTIRRHVRERKMKLGLTRRETFIPQSYSWGSEAQVDWYEAYAEICGERQKAYLFCMRSMASGGAFHRAFPHASQQAFLEAHELAFAYFGGVFTTLRYDNLKSAVKKILRGYQREETTRFMAFRSHWGFASEFCTPGEGHEKGGVEGEGGYFRRNHLVPVPQVASWEELNVLLREASKQDEQRMIGERTQTVGAGMHTEREHLRTLAEEGFDLAAVHFPHVNASGCIRVLTNFYSVPLPVGVEVQAKVYSTYVEIWHQGQCVARHERCFDRQQKILDLEHYLEALTKKPGALAGSTPLEQWRAQGRWPVSFDRFWEMLKQRQGRQSGTRAMIEVLLLGRQYGYPPLKIAIEKALEMSCFDVDVVRLLLDAEGLGRREPEPVEIGALRCYDRPQPTTRNYDQLLRNYPVTGVIQCVRPPLRYNKQRFGSMPSDCSWRPWADSLRRWPSKR
;
A
#
# COMPACT_ATOMS: atom_id res chain seq x y z
N MET A 1 6.20 -14.64 56.08
CA MET A 1 6.40 -13.47 57.00
C MET A 1 6.84 -12.30 56.11
N ASP A 2 6.13 -11.23 56.13
CA ASP A 2 6.47 -9.99 55.41
C ASP A 2 7.78 -9.38 55.93
N ARG A 3 8.49 -8.60 55.11
CA ARG A 3 9.80 -7.99 55.48
C ARG A 3 9.70 -7.12 56.71
N ARG A 4 8.63 -6.34 56.86
CA ARG A 4 8.37 -5.46 58.01
C ARG A 4 8.23 -6.30 59.32
N ALA A 5 7.40 -7.34 59.27
CA ALA A 5 7.20 -8.24 60.38
C ALA A 5 8.51 -8.99 60.78
N LYS A 6 9.42 -9.24 59.80
CA LYS A 6 10.72 -9.85 60.08
C LYS A 6 11.70 -8.86 60.74
N VAL A 7 11.64 -7.57 60.39
CA VAL A 7 12.44 -6.51 61.04
C VAL A 7 11.99 -6.32 62.46
N GLU A 8 10.68 -6.25 62.71
CA GLU A 8 10.06 -6.14 64.05
C GLU A 8 10.45 -7.34 64.94
N LEU A 9 10.46 -8.56 64.35
CA LEU A 9 10.91 -9.74 65.06
C LEU A 9 12.41 -9.66 65.39
N PHE A 10 13.25 -9.14 64.48
CA PHE A 10 14.69 -8.97 64.76
C PHE A 10 14.93 -7.93 65.86
N GLU A 11 14.16 -6.84 65.88
CA GLU A 11 14.21 -5.86 66.97
C GLU A 11 13.85 -6.52 68.32
N GLN A 12 12.74 -7.28 68.37
CA GLN A 12 12.31 -8.00 69.56
C GLN A 12 13.37 -8.98 70.06
N ILE A 13 13.99 -9.76 69.17
CA ILE A 13 15.07 -10.69 69.49
C ILE A 13 16.27 -9.96 70.08
N ARG A 14 16.71 -8.85 69.50
CA ARG A 14 17.85 -8.06 69.97
C ARG A 14 17.54 -7.42 71.32
N ARG A 15 16.34 -6.87 71.55
CA ARG A 15 15.92 -6.31 72.83
C ARG A 15 15.94 -7.35 73.92
N GLU A 16 15.45 -8.58 73.71
CA GLU A 16 15.50 -9.69 74.66
C GLU A 16 16.95 -10.16 74.89
N TYR A 17 17.82 -10.12 73.93
CA TYR A 17 19.21 -10.53 74.05
C TYR A 17 20.07 -9.50 74.77
N GLU A 18 19.91 -8.20 74.49
CA GLU A 18 20.74 -7.13 75.03
C GLU A 18 20.28 -6.66 76.39
N HIS A 19 18.95 -6.66 76.67
CA HIS A 19 18.39 -6.10 77.88
C HIS A 19 17.65 -7.12 78.75
N GLY A 20 17.26 -8.28 78.23
CA GLY A 20 16.51 -9.31 78.96
C GLY A 20 17.35 -10.45 79.51
N GLY A 21 18.68 -10.44 79.35
CA GLY A 21 19.59 -11.50 79.84
C GLY A 21 19.34 -12.89 79.22
N GLY A 22 18.63 -12.92 78.09
CA GLY A 22 18.24 -14.18 77.43
C GLY A 22 19.35 -14.83 76.64
N THR A 23 19.50 -16.16 76.79
CA THR A 23 20.41 -16.94 75.94
C THR A 23 19.78 -17.20 74.57
N ILE A 24 20.58 -17.43 73.52
CA ILE A 24 20.11 -17.77 72.15
C ILE A 24 19.10 -18.92 72.18
N ARG A 25 19.31 -19.93 73.07
CA ARG A 25 18.39 -21.06 73.23
C ARG A 25 17.10 -20.67 73.94
N GLY A 26 17.20 -19.83 74.95
CA GLY A 26 16.04 -19.33 75.73
C GLY A 26 15.12 -18.44 74.86
N ILE A 27 15.68 -17.48 74.14
CA ILE A 27 14.95 -16.60 73.21
C ILE A 27 14.30 -17.40 72.07
N ALA A 28 14.99 -18.37 71.47
CA ALA A 28 14.45 -19.24 70.45
C ALA A 28 13.22 -20.03 70.96
N LYS A 29 13.28 -20.54 72.19
CA LYS A 29 12.19 -21.27 72.85
C LYS A 29 11.03 -20.33 73.22
N LYS A 30 11.33 -19.15 73.73
CA LYS A 30 10.32 -18.12 74.14
C LYS A 30 9.52 -17.59 72.94
N LEU A 31 10.16 -17.33 71.83
CA LEU A 31 9.55 -16.76 70.63
C LEU A 31 9.10 -17.82 69.61
N GLY A 32 9.28 -19.12 69.88
CA GLY A 32 8.88 -20.21 68.97
C GLY A 32 9.62 -20.17 67.61
N ILE A 33 10.85 -19.69 67.57
CA ILE A 33 11.65 -19.53 66.36
C ILE A 33 12.93 -20.39 66.35
N HIS A 34 13.48 -20.60 65.16
CA HIS A 34 14.70 -21.40 65.03
C HIS A 34 15.95 -20.62 65.52
N ARG A 35 16.84 -21.25 66.27
CA ARG A 35 18.07 -20.65 66.84
C ARG A 35 18.95 -19.93 65.82
N ARG A 36 18.91 -20.33 64.53
CA ARG A 36 19.60 -19.64 63.45
C ARG A 36 19.09 -18.22 63.27
N MET A 37 17.79 -18.00 63.37
CA MET A 37 17.17 -16.66 63.24
C MET A 37 17.57 -15.72 64.37
N VAL A 38 17.68 -16.28 65.60
CA VAL A 38 18.19 -15.52 66.75
C VAL A 38 19.64 -15.10 66.55
N ARG A 39 20.50 -16.00 66.04
CA ARG A 39 21.88 -15.66 65.69
C ARG A 39 21.97 -14.59 64.61
N GLU A 40 21.16 -14.73 63.55
CA GLU A 40 21.09 -13.76 62.47
C GLU A 40 20.69 -12.36 63.00
N ALA A 41 19.68 -12.29 63.88
CA ALA A 41 19.20 -11.03 64.47
C ALA A 41 20.23 -10.41 65.42
N VAL A 42 20.96 -11.19 66.19
CA VAL A 42 22.03 -10.72 67.07
C VAL A 42 23.22 -10.16 66.29
N LEU A 43 23.56 -10.82 65.14
CA LEU A 43 24.67 -10.40 64.29
C LEU A 43 24.32 -9.15 63.44
N SER A 44 23.06 -8.99 63.02
CA SER A 44 22.62 -7.85 62.21
C SER A 44 21.19 -7.46 62.56
N ALA A 45 20.94 -6.14 62.76
CA ALA A 45 19.61 -5.63 62.93
C ALA A 45 18.74 -5.72 61.67
N VAL A 46 19.39 -5.78 60.49
CA VAL A 46 18.70 -5.87 59.21
C VAL A 46 18.72 -7.31 58.70
N PRO A 47 17.54 -7.93 58.49
CA PRO A 47 17.45 -9.27 57.89
C PRO A 47 18.12 -9.32 56.54
N ILE A 48 18.96 -10.35 56.28
CA ILE A 48 19.60 -10.57 55.00
C ILE A 48 18.54 -10.78 53.93
N GLU A 49 18.64 -10.00 52.85
CA GLU A 49 17.76 -10.17 51.69
C GLU A 49 18.00 -11.55 51.05
N ARG A 50 16.93 -12.34 50.98
CA ARG A 50 17.00 -13.60 50.25
C ARG A 50 17.12 -13.28 48.75
N LYS A 51 18.20 -13.69 48.13
CA LYS A 51 18.29 -13.70 46.66
C LYS A 51 17.14 -14.57 46.15
N THR A 52 16.21 -13.98 45.41
CA THR A 52 15.15 -14.72 44.76
C THR A 52 15.79 -15.70 43.78
N PRO A 53 15.58 -17.01 43.91
CA PRO A 53 16.18 -17.95 42.97
C PRO A 53 15.69 -17.66 41.58
N VAL A 54 16.59 -17.69 40.59
CA VAL A 54 16.24 -17.57 39.17
C VAL A 54 15.41 -18.80 38.82
N ARG A 55 14.11 -18.61 38.67
CA ARG A 55 13.22 -19.71 38.26
C ARG A 55 13.39 -19.95 36.76
N GLU A 56 13.62 -21.18 36.37
CA GLU A 56 13.55 -21.62 34.98
C GLU A 56 12.19 -21.33 34.39
N ARG A 57 12.15 -20.97 33.11
CA ARG A 57 10.93 -20.59 32.39
C ARG A 57 10.68 -21.57 31.22
N PRO A 58 10.35 -22.85 31.50
CA PRO A 58 10.32 -23.90 30.48
C PRO A 58 9.34 -23.61 29.33
N LYS A 59 8.22 -22.95 29.62
CA LYS A 59 7.27 -22.53 28.58
C LYS A 59 7.81 -21.45 27.66
N LEU A 60 8.74 -20.63 28.11
CA LEU A 60 9.31 -19.53 27.33
C LEU A 60 10.57 -19.95 26.58
N GLU A 61 11.26 -20.96 27.08
CA GLU A 61 12.56 -21.41 26.57
C GLU A 61 12.57 -21.64 25.05
N PRO A 62 11.57 -22.32 24.44
CA PRO A 62 11.54 -22.52 22.99
C PRO A 62 11.45 -21.19 22.20
N ALA A 63 10.86 -20.13 22.78
CA ALA A 63 10.72 -18.84 22.14
C ALA A 63 11.90 -17.88 22.41
N MET A 64 12.80 -18.18 23.35
CA MET A 64 13.88 -17.26 23.74
C MET A 64 14.82 -16.96 22.58
N ALA A 65 15.26 -17.98 21.84
CA ALA A 65 16.15 -17.81 20.70
C ALA A 65 15.48 -16.97 19.58
N PHE A 66 14.20 -17.20 19.34
CA PHE A 66 13.42 -16.41 18.39
C PHE A 66 13.31 -14.94 18.83
N ILE A 67 12.98 -14.69 20.11
CA ILE A 67 12.93 -13.32 20.66
C ILE A 67 14.28 -12.62 20.54
N ASP A 68 15.36 -13.31 20.87
CA ASP A 68 16.72 -12.74 20.80
C ASP A 68 17.11 -12.40 19.36
N ALA A 69 16.79 -13.26 18.39
CA ALA A 69 17.00 -13.00 16.97
C ALA A 69 16.24 -11.76 16.49
N LEU A 70 14.97 -11.59 16.91
CA LEU A 70 14.17 -10.41 16.59
C LEU A 70 14.76 -9.13 17.20
N LEU A 71 15.18 -9.17 18.46
CA LEU A 71 15.77 -8.01 19.14
C LEU A 71 17.14 -7.63 18.55
N GLU A 72 17.92 -8.61 18.06
CA GLU A 72 19.17 -8.34 17.38
C GLU A 72 18.95 -7.76 15.97
N ALA A 73 17.95 -8.27 15.21
CA ALA A 73 17.53 -7.68 13.96
C ALA A 73 17.05 -6.23 14.15
N ASP A 74 16.36 -5.95 15.25
CA ASP A 74 15.90 -4.60 15.61
C ASP A 74 17.05 -3.59 15.78
N ARG A 75 18.27 -4.04 16.10
CA ARG A 75 19.43 -3.13 16.19
C ARG A 75 19.76 -2.46 14.86
N LYS A 76 19.54 -3.19 13.74
CA LYS A 76 19.77 -2.71 12.38
C LYS A 76 18.53 -2.00 11.81
N ALA A 77 17.35 -2.19 12.41
CA ALA A 77 16.11 -1.59 11.98
C ALA A 77 16.00 -0.11 12.42
N PRO A 78 15.29 0.73 11.67
CA PRO A 78 15.00 2.11 12.06
C PRO A 78 14.36 2.14 13.46
N ARG A 79 14.80 3.07 14.33
CA ARG A 79 14.36 3.14 15.74
C ARG A 79 12.83 3.08 15.91
N LYS A 80 12.10 3.71 14.98
CA LYS A 80 10.64 3.79 15.01
C LYS A 80 9.92 2.55 14.45
N GLN A 81 10.65 1.59 13.86
CA GLN A 81 10.11 0.33 13.29
C GLN A 81 10.68 -0.92 13.99
N ARG A 82 11.02 -0.81 15.29
CA ARG A 82 11.48 -1.93 16.11
C ARG A 82 10.31 -2.63 16.78
N HIS A 83 10.43 -3.95 17.00
CA HIS A 83 9.38 -4.76 17.63
C HIS A 83 9.00 -4.26 19.03
N THR A 84 7.69 -4.19 19.29
CA THR A 84 7.14 -4.11 20.66
C THR A 84 7.06 -5.51 21.25
N ALA A 85 6.93 -5.60 22.57
CA ALA A 85 6.70 -6.89 23.22
C ALA A 85 5.38 -7.54 22.78
N HIS A 86 4.35 -6.73 22.50
CA HIS A 86 3.07 -7.20 21.95
C HIS A 86 3.26 -7.79 20.55
N ARG A 87 3.94 -7.07 19.65
CA ARG A 87 4.18 -7.61 18.28
C ARG A 87 5.00 -8.89 18.29
N ILE A 88 6.00 -8.97 19.18
CA ILE A 88 6.77 -10.23 19.37
C ILE A 88 5.84 -11.37 19.81
N TRP A 89 4.92 -11.11 20.75
CA TRP A 89 3.93 -12.11 21.17
C TRP A 89 3.00 -12.53 20.02
N CYS A 90 2.48 -11.60 19.24
CA CYS A 90 1.68 -11.91 18.04
C CYS A 90 2.45 -12.80 17.06
N ARG A 91 3.71 -12.45 16.76
CA ARG A 91 4.55 -13.24 15.86
C ARG A 91 4.86 -14.65 16.40
N ILE A 92 5.05 -14.79 17.72
CA ILE A 92 5.20 -16.13 18.32
C ILE A 92 3.94 -16.96 18.09
N ARG A 93 2.76 -16.40 18.21
CA ARG A 93 1.51 -17.11 17.93
C ARG A 93 1.33 -17.46 16.44
N GLU A 94 1.78 -16.59 15.55
CA GLU A 94 1.72 -16.78 14.11
C GLU A 94 2.76 -17.80 13.62
N GLU A 95 4.01 -17.66 14.04
CA GLU A 95 5.15 -18.42 13.51
C GLU A 95 5.50 -19.68 14.34
N MET A 96 5.09 -19.71 15.61
CA MET A 96 5.36 -20.80 16.55
C MET A 96 4.09 -21.28 17.27
N PRO A 97 3.06 -21.77 16.59
CA PRO A 97 1.73 -22.07 17.18
C PRO A 97 1.75 -23.13 18.28
N LYS A 98 2.83 -23.91 18.37
CA LYS A 98 3.05 -24.90 19.45
C LYS A 98 3.50 -24.28 20.77
N VAL A 99 3.87 -22.99 20.78
CA VAL A 99 4.39 -22.30 21.97
C VAL A 99 3.27 -21.45 22.58
N ASP A 100 2.62 -21.98 23.62
CA ASP A 100 1.59 -21.25 24.36
C ASP A 100 2.19 -20.52 25.56
N VAL A 101 2.51 -19.25 25.37
CA VAL A 101 3.05 -18.35 26.40
C VAL A 101 2.21 -17.09 26.53
N ALA A 102 1.81 -16.77 27.76
CA ALA A 102 1.06 -15.56 28.03
C ALA A 102 1.86 -14.30 27.66
N GLU A 103 1.17 -13.31 27.10
CA GLU A 103 1.77 -12.02 26.71
C GLU A 103 2.53 -11.34 27.85
N SER A 104 2.01 -11.43 29.08
CA SER A 104 2.66 -10.86 30.29
C SER A 104 4.06 -11.43 30.51
N THR A 105 4.26 -12.72 30.23
CA THR A 105 5.57 -13.40 30.35
C THR A 105 6.53 -12.89 29.27
N ILE A 106 6.05 -12.77 28.03
CA ILE A 106 6.84 -12.20 26.92
C ILE A 106 7.19 -10.74 27.23
N ARG A 107 6.22 -9.91 27.67
CA ARG A 107 6.46 -8.51 28.05
C ARG A 107 7.56 -8.38 29.11
N ARG A 108 7.53 -9.22 30.14
CA ARG A 108 8.54 -9.22 31.19
C ARG A 108 9.91 -9.60 30.64
N HIS A 109 10.01 -10.67 29.87
CA HIS A 109 11.28 -11.12 29.27
C HIS A 109 11.86 -10.08 28.32
N VAL A 110 11.07 -9.53 27.40
CA VAL A 110 11.49 -8.48 26.46
C VAL A 110 11.95 -7.23 27.22
N ARG A 111 11.28 -6.84 28.32
CA ARG A 111 11.71 -5.73 29.18
C ARG A 111 13.09 -6.01 29.78
N GLU A 112 13.31 -7.19 30.36
CA GLU A 112 14.58 -7.62 30.95
C GLU A 112 15.71 -7.60 29.90
N ARG A 113 15.44 -8.10 28.68
CA ARG A 113 16.40 -8.09 27.58
C ARG A 113 16.69 -6.68 27.07
N LYS A 114 15.67 -5.84 26.87
CA LYS A 114 15.84 -4.44 26.46
C LYS A 114 16.58 -3.59 27.50
N MET A 115 16.39 -3.86 28.79
CA MET A 115 17.20 -3.20 29.84
C MET A 115 18.67 -3.61 29.77
N LYS A 116 18.96 -4.91 29.56
CA LYS A 116 20.35 -5.37 29.33
C LYS A 116 21.01 -4.76 28.08
N LEU A 117 20.18 -4.33 27.11
CA LEU A 117 20.59 -3.70 25.86
C LEU A 117 20.57 -2.14 25.89
N GLY A 118 20.22 -1.53 27.03
CA GLY A 118 20.30 -0.05 27.23
C GLY A 118 19.18 0.79 26.57
N LEU A 119 17.96 0.29 26.37
CA LEU A 119 16.98 0.86 25.42
C LEU A 119 15.72 1.54 26.00
N THR A 120 15.63 2.02 27.28
CA THR A 120 14.34 2.52 27.83
C THR A 120 14.35 3.81 28.65
N ARG A 121 13.45 4.80 28.28
CA ARG A 121 12.98 5.96 29.10
C ARG A 121 11.47 6.21 28.86
N ARG A 122 10.72 6.76 29.84
CA ARG A 122 9.27 7.08 29.78
C ARG A 122 8.95 8.47 30.36
N GLU A 123 7.94 9.13 29.79
CA GLU A 123 7.38 10.43 30.22
C GLU A 123 5.93 10.26 30.73
N THR A 124 5.41 11.23 31.50
CA THR A 124 4.07 11.22 32.12
C THR A 124 3.06 11.97 31.23
N PHE A 125 1.88 11.42 31.02
CA PHE A 125 0.80 12.03 30.23
C PHE A 125 -0.37 12.43 31.12
N ILE A 126 -1.03 13.57 30.80
CA ILE A 126 -2.25 14.04 31.46
C ILE A 126 -3.44 13.53 30.65
N PRO A 127 -4.34 12.71 31.22
CA PRO A 127 -5.55 12.24 30.54
C PRO A 127 -6.44 13.39 30.10
N GLN A 128 -6.98 13.31 28.88
CA GLN A 128 -7.91 14.29 28.32
C GLN A 128 -9.20 13.59 27.86
N SER A 129 -10.32 14.30 27.91
CA SER A 129 -11.64 13.84 27.50
C SER A 129 -12.11 14.66 26.29
N TYR A 130 -12.69 13.98 25.29
CA TYR A 130 -13.17 14.60 24.04
C TYR A 130 -14.62 14.17 23.78
N SER A 131 -15.43 15.10 23.29
CA SER A 131 -16.79 14.81 22.84
C SER A 131 -16.75 14.06 21.52
N TRP A 132 -17.78 13.23 21.25
CA TRP A 132 -17.91 12.50 19.99
C TRP A 132 -17.98 13.46 18.80
N GLY A 133 -17.28 13.13 17.71
CA GLY A 133 -17.25 13.92 16.48
C GLY A 133 -16.60 15.30 16.57
N SER A 134 -16.10 15.70 17.76
CA SER A 134 -15.58 17.04 17.97
C SER A 134 -14.20 17.26 17.35
N GLU A 135 -13.25 16.36 17.60
CA GLU A 135 -11.85 16.57 17.21
C GLU A 135 -11.20 15.30 16.64
N ALA A 136 -10.48 15.46 15.53
CA ALA A 136 -9.48 14.51 15.08
C ALA A 136 -8.12 15.19 14.93
N GLN A 137 -7.06 14.44 15.17
CA GLN A 137 -5.68 14.89 14.98
C GLN A 137 -5.10 14.30 13.72
N VAL A 138 -4.38 15.13 12.95
CA VAL A 138 -3.78 14.78 11.66
C VAL A 138 -2.27 14.93 11.74
N ASP A 139 -1.56 13.90 11.26
CA ASP A 139 -0.11 13.90 11.19
C ASP A 139 0.42 13.16 9.96
N TRP A 140 1.66 13.51 9.57
CA TRP A 140 2.47 12.73 8.67
C TRP A 140 3.58 12.01 9.45
N TYR A 141 3.76 10.73 9.17
CA TYR A 141 4.90 10.02 9.68
C TYR A 141 5.56 9.19 8.57
N GLU A 142 6.79 8.79 8.79
CA GLU A 142 7.61 8.09 7.82
C GLU A 142 7.76 6.62 8.18
N ALA A 143 7.72 5.75 7.17
CA ALA A 143 8.06 4.34 7.27
C ALA A 143 8.80 3.89 6.01
N TYR A 144 9.19 2.62 5.96
CA TYR A 144 9.78 2.00 4.80
C TYR A 144 8.93 0.80 4.37
N ALA A 145 8.85 0.60 3.05
CA ALA A 145 8.29 -0.59 2.42
C ALA A 145 9.24 -1.07 1.32
N GLU A 146 9.24 -2.35 1.02
CA GLU A 146 9.91 -2.91 -0.16
C GLU A 146 8.86 -3.05 -1.27
N ILE A 147 8.97 -2.22 -2.30
CA ILE A 147 8.04 -2.20 -3.44
C ILE A 147 8.77 -2.75 -4.66
N CYS A 148 8.27 -3.84 -5.26
CA CYS A 148 8.95 -4.57 -6.34
C CYS A 148 10.40 -4.93 -6.00
N GLY A 149 10.70 -5.27 -4.73
CA GLY A 149 12.05 -5.62 -4.26
C GLY A 149 12.96 -4.41 -3.96
N GLU A 150 12.50 -3.19 -4.19
CA GLU A 150 13.23 -1.97 -3.86
C GLU A 150 12.72 -1.36 -2.56
N ARG A 151 13.64 -1.04 -1.65
CA ARG A 151 13.30 -0.39 -0.39
C ARG A 151 13.03 1.09 -0.61
N GLN A 152 11.76 1.47 -0.47
CA GLN A 152 11.30 2.83 -0.66
C GLN A 152 10.83 3.45 0.66
N LYS A 153 10.98 4.77 0.75
CA LYS A 153 10.46 5.57 1.87
C LYS A 153 9.01 5.92 1.59
N ALA A 154 8.14 5.57 2.51
CA ALA A 154 6.72 5.89 2.47
C ALA A 154 6.40 7.04 3.44
N TYR A 155 5.62 8.00 2.97
CA TYR A 155 5.02 9.05 3.78
C TYR A 155 3.59 8.64 4.12
N LEU A 156 3.33 8.41 5.40
CA LEU A 156 2.03 7.93 5.85
C LEU A 156 1.25 9.08 6.47
N PHE A 157 0.09 9.34 5.89
CA PHE A 157 -0.92 10.19 6.49
C PHE A 157 -1.65 9.41 7.58
N CYS A 158 -1.88 10.04 8.70
CA CYS A 158 -2.70 9.53 9.80
C CYS A 158 -3.72 10.57 10.22
N MET A 159 -5.00 10.18 10.23
CA MET A 159 -6.06 10.93 10.91
C MET A 159 -6.61 10.06 12.03
N ARG A 160 -6.57 10.58 13.25
CA ARG A 160 -7.02 9.85 14.46
C ARG A 160 -8.09 10.61 15.19
N SER A 161 -9.25 9.98 15.40
CA SER A 161 -10.27 10.50 16.32
C SER A 161 -9.75 10.56 17.75
N MET A 162 -10.01 11.66 18.43
CA MET A 162 -9.64 11.82 19.83
C MET A 162 -10.63 11.15 20.77
N ALA A 163 -11.91 11.08 20.41
CA ALA A 163 -12.95 10.44 21.21
C ALA A 163 -12.92 8.91 21.05
N SER A 164 -13.12 8.34 19.87
CA SER A 164 -13.13 6.89 19.65
C SER A 164 -11.74 6.24 19.68
N GLY A 165 -10.72 6.99 19.26
CA GLY A 165 -9.37 6.49 19.05
C GLY A 165 -9.21 5.76 17.72
N GLY A 166 -10.25 5.75 16.86
CA GLY A 166 -10.18 5.24 15.49
C GLY A 166 -9.13 6.00 14.68
N ALA A 167 -8.40 5.30 13.83
CA ALA A 167 -7.34 5.90 13.03
C ALA A 167 -7.37 5.40 11.60
N PHE A 168 -7.23 6.33 10.67
CA PHE A 168 -7.08 6.07 9.24
C PHE A 168 -5.62 6.29 8.85
N HIS A 169 -5.06 5.35 8.09
CA HIS A 169 -3.69 5.42 7.59
C HIS A 169 -3.65 5.24 6.07
N ARG A 170 -2.86 6.08 5.39
CA ARG A 170 -2.61 5.98 3.95
C ARG A 170 -1.18 6.35 3.61
N ALA A 171 -0.55 5.54 2.75
CA ALA A 171 0.82 5.75 2.29
C ALA A 171 0.85 6.49 0.94
N PHE A 172 1.82 7.37 0.80
CA PHE A 172 2.12 8.10 -0.43
C PHE A 172 3.63 8.11 -0.69
N PRO A 173 4.06 8.18 -1.97
CA PRO A 173 5.47 8.36 -2.30
C PRO A 173 6.04 9.68 -1.75
N HIS A 174 5.20 10.73 -1.67
CA HIS A 174 5.59 12.06 -1.20
C HIS A 174 4.45 12.74 -0.44
N ALA A 175 4.79 13.49 0.61
CA ALA A 175 3.86 14.32 1.37
C ALA A 175 3.56 15.64 0.64
N SER A 176 2.94 15.55 -0.55
CA SER A 176 2.54 16.70 -1.35
C SER A 176 1.21 17.30 -0.86
N GLN A 177 0.88 18.53 -1.28
CA GLN A 177 -0.42 19.14 -0.96
C GLN A 177 -1.59 18.32 -1.54
N GLN A 178 -1.44 17.78 -2.74
CA GLN A 178 -2.46 16.94 -3.37
C GLN A 178 -2.68 15.65 -2.56
N ALA A 179 -1.59 14.98 -2.15
CA ALA A 179 -1.66 13.81 -1.29
C ALA A 179 -2.31 14.12 0.07
N PHE A 180 -2.04 15.30 0.62
CA PHE A 180 -2.63 15.77 1.87
C PHE A 180 -4.15 15.94 1.74
N LEU A 181 -4.64 16.62 0.71
CA LEU A 181 -6.06 16.82 0.48
C LEU A 181 -6.79 15.51 0.15
N GLU A 182 -6.21 14.67 -0.71
CA GLU A 182 -6.74 13.34 -1.04
C GLU A 182 -6.86 12.44 0.19
N ALA A 183 -5.84 12.44 1.05
CA ALA A 183 -5.85 11.64 2.27
C ALA A 183 -6.97 12.06 3.23
N HIS A 184 -7.32 13.35 3.28
CA HIS A 184 -8.45 13.83 4.07
C HIS A 184 -9.78 13.30 3.55
N GLU A 185 -10.04 13.37 2.24
CA GLU A 185 -11.28 12.84 1.66
C GLU A 185 -11.43 11.35 1.90
N LEU A 186 -10.34 10.60 1.71
CA LEU A 186 -10.34 9.17 2.00
C LEU A 186 -10.56 8.88 3.50
N ALA A 187 -10.02 9.72 4.38
CA ALA A 187 -10.25 9.60 5.82
C ALA A 187 -11.71 9.93 6.18
N PHE A 188 -12.29 10.99 5.62
CA PHE A 188 -13.70 11.32 5.83
C PHE A 188 -14.62 10.20 5.36
N ALA A 189 -14.33 9.59 4.21
CA ALA A 189 -15.06 8.41 3.73
C ALA A 189 -14.91 7.21 4.66
N TYR A 190 -13.70 6.97 5.22
CA TYR A 190 -13.45 5.89 6.18
C TYR A 190 -14.24 6.09 7.48
N PHE A 191 -14.24 7.30 8.05
CA PHE A 191 -15.01 7.61 9.25
C PHE A 191 -16.51 7.70 9.00
N GLY A 192 -16.93 7.94 7.75
CA GLY A 192 -18.33 8.12 7.36
C GLY A 192 -18.86 9.53 7.63
N GLY A 193 -17.98 10.53 7.79
CA GLY A 193 -18.34 11.92 8.02
C GLY A 193 -17.14 12.80 8.35
N VAL A 194 -17.39 14.07 8.64
CA VAL A 194 -16.36 15.10 8.88
C VAL A 194 -16.40 15.56 10.33
N PHE A 195 -15.24 15.55 10.99
CA PHE A 195 -15.08 16.08 12.36
C PHE A 195 -15.28 17.59 12.39
N THR A 196 -15.75 18.12 13.50
CA THR A 196 -15.95 19.57 13.66
C THR A 196 -14.63 20.32 13.60
N THR A 197 -13.58 19.79 14.22
CA THR A 197 -12.25 20.39 14.29
C THR A 197 -11.18 19.37 13.90
N LEU A 198 -10.27 19.78 13.03
CA LEU A 198 -9.07 19.02 12.72
C LEU A 198 -7.85 19.74 13.24
N ARG A 199 -7.07 19.06 14.08
CA ARG A 199 -5.85 19.61 14.67
C ARG A 199 -4.61 19.13 13.93
N TYR A 200 -3.77 20.08 13.55
CA TYR A 200 -2.56 19.85 12.74
C TYR A 200 -1.31 20.28 13.49
N ASP A 201 -0.18 19.65 13.12
CA ASP A 201 1.13 20.25 13.34
C ASP A 201 1.41 21.33 12.28
N ASN A 202 2.61 21.93 12.32
CA ASN A 202 3.08 22.93 11.36
C ASN A 202 3.35 22.31 9.98
N LEU A 203 2.31 21.85 9.28
CA LEU A 203 2.41 21.17 8.00
C LEU A 203 2.54 22.18 6.84
N LYS A 204 3.63 22.09 6.07
CA LYS A 204 3.87 22.95 4.89
C LYS A 204 2.79 22.79 3.80
N SER A 205 2.09 21.68 3.75
CA SER A 205 0.99 21.42 2.81
C SER A 205 -0.27 22.23 3.11
N ALA A 206 -0.50 22.58 4.37
CA ALA A 206 -1.64 23.38 4.82
C ALA A 206 -1.26 24.85 5.03
N VAL A 207 -0.02 25.14 5.45
CA VAL A 207 0.41 26.46 5.94
C VAL A 207 1.47 27.06 5.02
N LYS A 208 1.23 28.28 4.54
CA LYS A 208 2.19 29.05 3.74
C LYS A 208 3.26 29.71 4.61
N LYS A 209 2.87 30.23 5.78
CA LYS A 209 3.76 30.92 6.70
C LYS A 209 3.34 30.70 8.15
N ILE A 210 4.31 30.44 9.00
CA ILE A 210 4.13 30.35 10.45
C ILE A 210 4.30 31.76 11.02
N LEU A 211 3.28 32.29 11.67
CA LEU A 211 3.29 33.55 12.39
C LEU A 211 3.57 33.30 13.89
N ARG A 212 3.68 34.35 14.71
CA ARG A 212 3.88 34.22 16.16
C ARG A 212 2.65 33.60 16.83
N GLY A 213 2.85 32.66 17.77
CA GLY A 213 1.80 31.97 18.51
C GLY A 213 0.99 30.99 17.65
N TYR A 214 -0.31 30.99 17.80
CA TYR A 214 -1.26 30.10 17.09
C TYR A 214 -1.59 30.56 15.68
N GLN A 215 -1.21 31.78 15.28
CA GLN A 215 -1.59 32.34 13.99
C GLN A 215 -0.79 31.69 12.86
N ARG A 216 -1.48 31.35 11.77
CA ARG A 216 -0.91 30.75 10.57
C ARG A 216 -1.52 31.41 9.35
N GLU A 217 -0.73 31.55 8.30
CA GLU A 217 -1.23 31.90 6.97
C GLU A 217 -1.47 30.59 6.21
N GLU A 218 -2.72 30.14 6.16
CA GLU A 218 -3.12 28.97 5.40
C GLU A 218 -2.98 29.20 3.90
N THR A 219 -2.75 28.12 3.13
CA THR A 219 -2.79 28.22 1.68
C THR A 219 -4.23 28.45 1.22
N THR A 220 -4.45 29.28 0.19
CA THR A 220 -5.78 29.56 -0.37
C THR A 220 -6.53 28.28 -0.72
N ARG A 221 -5.80 27.27 -1.23
CA ARG A 221 -6.36 25.98 -1.59
C ARG A 221 -6.83 25.18 -0.38
N PHE A 222 -6.09 25.22 0.73
CA PHE A 222 -6.50 24.55 1.97
C PHE A 222 -7.72 25.26 2.60
N MET A 223 -7.77 26.58 2.54
CA MET A 223 -8.96 27.33 2.98
C MET A 223 -10.21 26.97 2.18
N ALA A 224 -10.09 26.86 0.85
CA ALA A 224 -11.19 26.41 -0.02
C ALA A 224 -11.62 24.98 0.31
N PHE A 225 -10.67 24.06 0.52
CA PHE A 225 -10.92 22.69 0.92
C PHE A 225 -11.64 22.59 2.27
N ARG A 226 -11.15 23.32 3.27
CA ARG A 226 -11.78 23.41 4.60
C ARG A 226 -13.20 23.98 4.54
N SER A 227 -13.41 25.00 3.70
CA SER A 227 -14.74 25.60 3.49
C SER A 227 -15.70 24.60 2.82
N HIS A 228 -15.23 23.85 1.82
CA HIS A 228 -16.02 22.82 1.14
C HIS A 228 -16.51 21.73 2.10
N TRP A 229 -15.61 21.18 2.93
CA TRP A 229 -15.92 20.12 3.89
C TRP A 229 -16.50 20.63 5.21
N GLY A 230 -16.46 21.94 5.48
CA GLY A 230 -17.11 22.60 6.61
C GLY A 230 -16.45 22.32 7.97
N PHE A 231 -15.16 22.01 8.05
CA PHE A 231 -14.45 21.81 9.32
C PHE A 231 -13.62 23.02 9.75
N ALA A 232 -13.34 23.14 11.06
CA ALA A 232 -12.38 24.10 11.60
C ALA A 232 -10.98 23.51 11.64
N SER A 233 -9.96 24.31 11.31
CA SER A 233 -8.55 23.92 11.44
C SER A 233 -7.91 24.56 12.66
N GLU A 234 -7.24 23.75 13.48
CA GLU A 234 -6.42 24.22 14.59
C GLU A 234 -4.98 23.74 14.44
N PHE A 235 -4.01 24.57 14.80
CA PHE A 235 -2.59 24.26 14.68
C PHE A 235 -1.92 24.26 16.05
N CYS A 236 -1.14 23.21 16.32
CA CYS A 236 -0.38 23.11 17.57
C CYS A 236 0.65 24.24 17.71
N THR A 237 0.92 24.63 18.94
CA THR A 237 1.97 25.61 19.27
C THR A 237 3.35 25.01 18.95
N PRO A 238 4.25 25.73 18.30
CA PRO A 238 5.59 25.25 18.04
C PRO A 238 6.33 24.93 19.34
N GLY A 239 6.83 23.69 19.45
CA GLY A 239 7.59 23.22 20.61
C GLY A 239 6.80 22.58 21.73
N GLU A 240 5.46 22.60 21.69
CA GLU A 240 4.59 21.98 22.70
C GLU A 240 4.04 20.61 22.20
N GLY A 241 4.91 19.59 22.20
CA GLY A 241 4.57 18.23 21.75
C GLY A 241 3.45 17.55 22.55
N HIS A 242 3.10 18.04 23.73
CA HIS A 242 2.03 17.47 24.55
C HIS A 242 0.62 17.71 23.96
N GLU A 243 0.42 18.76 23.16
CA GLU A 243 -0.85 19.01 22.45
C GLU A 243 -1.18 17.95 21.39
N LYS A 244 -0.19 17.14 20.97
CA LYS A 244 -0.29 16.18 19.87
C LYS A 244 -0.07 14.71 20.27
N GLY A 245 -0.04 14.43 21.56
CA GLY A 245 0.31 13.10 22.08
C GLY A 245 -0.53 11.94 21.53
N GLY A 246 -1.75 12.21 21.09
CA GLY A 246 -2.68 11.21 20.55
C GLY A 246 -2.21 10.62 19.22
N VAL A 247 -2.04 11.45 18.19
CA VAL A 247 -1.68 10.99 16.83
C VAL A 247 -0.22 10.55 16.69
N GLU A 248 0.71 11.18 17.42
CA GLU A 248 2.11 10.72 17.45
C GLU A 248 2.22 9.33 18.08
N GLY A 249 1.49 9.10 19.17
CA GLY A 249 1.36 7.80 19.81
C GLY A 249 0.80 6.75 18.84
N GLU A 250 -0.21 7.13 18.05
CA GLU A 250 -0.85 6.28 17.05
C GLU A 250 0.11 5.89 15.92
N GLY A 251 0.75 6.85 15.27
CA GLY A 251 1.73 6.58 14.22
C GLY A 251 2.89 5.71 14.70
N GLY A 252 3.31 5.90 15.97
CA GLY A 252 4.29 5.04 16.63
C GLY A 252 3.77 3.64 16.91
N TYR A 253 2.52 3.49 17.35
CA TYR A 253 1.84 2.22 17.59
C TYR A 253 1.68 1.46 16.27
N PHE A 254 1.07 2.09 15.26
CA PHE A 254 0.76 1.48 13.97
C PHE A 254 2.02 0.93 13.28
N ARG A 255 3.10 1.75 13.20
CA ARG A 255 4.37 1.29 12.64
C ARG A 255 4.91 0.03 13.31
N ARG A 256 4.87 -0.02 14.64
CA ARG A 256 5.45 -1.14 15.40
C ARG A 256 4.63 -2.41 15.37
N ASN A 257 3.33 -2.31 15.12
CA ASN A 257 2.44 -3.48 15.15
C ASN A 257 2.11 -3.99 13.74
N HIS A 258 2.03 -3.11 12.73
CA HIS A 258 1.60 -3.46 11.38
C HIS A 258 2.69 -3.32 10.30
N LEU A 259 3.75 -2.52 10.57
CA LEU A 259 4.85 -2.32 9.60
C LEU A 259 6.16 -2.93 10.08
N VAL A 260 6.07 -3.97 10.90
CA VAL A 260 7.20 -4.77 11.38
C VAL A 260 6.83 -6.25 11.27
N PRO A 261 7.57 -7.01 10.45
CA PRO A 261 8.71 -6.63 9.61
C PRO A 261 8.34 -5.60 8.55
N VAL A 262 9.36 -5.04 7.85
CA VAL A 262 9.12 -4.11 6.73
C VAL A 262 8.26 -4.83 5.69
N PRO A 263 7.09 -4.27 5.30
CA PRO A 263 6.19 -4.93 4.35
C PRO A 263 6.83 -5.02 2.95
N GLN A 264 6.62 -6.18 2.29
CA GLN A 264 7.04 -6.44 0.92
C GLN A 264 5.79 -6.51 0.05
N VAL A 265 5.69 -5.64 -0.93
CA VAL A 265 4.50 -5.48 -1.78
C VAL A 265 4.90 -5.22 -3.23
N ALA A 266 4.00 -5.51 -4.17
CA ALA A 266 4.23 -5.25 -5.58
C ALA A 266 3.91 -3.79 -5.99
N SER A 267 3.12 -3.05 -5.20
CA SER A 267 2.71 -1.69 -5.57
C SER A 267 2.34 -0.83 -4.35
N TRP A 268 2.26 0.48 -4.56
CA TRP A 268 1.70 1.43 -3.58
C TRP A 268 0.25 1.11 -3.23
N GLU A 269 -0.53 0.63 -4.18
CA GLU A 269 -1.93 0.25 -3.98
C GLU A 269 -2.05 -0.94 -3.04
N GLU A 270 -1.22 -1.97 -3.23
CA GLU A 270 -1.17 -3.15 -2.36
C GLU A 270 -0.76 -2.75 -0.93
N LEU A 271 0.24 -1.87 -0.78
CA LEU A 271 0.58 -1.30 0.52
C LEU A 271 -0.64 -0.62 1.17
N ASN A 272 -1.39 0.16 0.41
CA ASN A 272 -2.55 0.86 0.93
C ASN A 272 -3.74 -0.07 1.26
N VAL A 273 -3.88 -1.21 0.57
CA VAL A 273 -4.82 -2.27 0.96
C VAL A 273 -4.42 -2.85 2.31
N LEU A 274 -3.14 -3.21 2.49
CA LEU A 274 -2.60 -3.73 3.74
C LEU A 274 -2.82 -2.74 4.91
N LEU A 275 -2.57 -1.44 4.70
CA LEU A 275 -2.78 -0.42 5.72
C LEU A 275 -4.26 -0.29 6.11
N ARG A 276 -5.18 -0.41 5.15
CA ARG A 276 -6.62 -0.37 5.38
C ARG A 276 -7.10 -1.56 6.21
N GLU A 277 -6.62 -2.75 5.88
CA GLU A 277 -6.93 -3.97 6.62
C GLU A 277 -6.39 -3.89 8.06
N ALA A 278 -5.16 -3.40 8.23
CA ALA A 278 -4.57 -3.18 9.53
C ALA A 278 -5.37 -2.17 10.37
N SER A 279 -5.84 -1.08 9.75
CA SER A 279 -6.72 -0.11 10.43
C SER A 279 -8.04 -0.73 10.88
N LYS A 280 -8.65 -1.61 10.05
CA LYS A 280 -9.86 -2.37 10.41
C LYS A 280 -9.61 -3.37 11.54
N GLN A 281 -8.45 -4.04 11.56
CA GLN A 281 -8.08 -4.93 12.68
C GLN A 281 -7.97 -4.15 13.99
N ASP A 282 -7.42 -2.95 13.94
CA ASP A 282 -7.28 -2.09 15.10
C ASP A 282 -8.62 -1.57 15.66
N GLU A 283 -9.71 -1.65 14.90
CA GLU A 283 -11.06 -1.35 15.41
C GLU A 283 -11.49 -2.31 16.55
N GLN A 284 -10.91 -3.50 16.61
CA GLN A 284 -11.20 -4.50 17.67
C GLN A 284 -10.39 -4.24 18.95
N ARG A 285 -9.40 -3.36 18.94
CA ARG A 285 -8.57 -3.08 20.11
C ARG A 285 -9.30 -2.24 21.16
N MET A 286 -8.88 -2.37 22.40
CA MET A 286 -9.24 -1.49 23.51
C MET A 286 -8.06 -0.59 23.87
N ILE A 287 -8.29 0.71 24.06
CA ILE A 287 -7.24 1.69 24.34
C ILE A 287 -7.27 2.06 25.82
N GLY A 288 -6.20 1.71 26.56
CA GLY A 288 -6.05 2.03 27.97
C GLY A 288 -7.14 1.40 28.83
N GLU A 289 -7.82 2.23 29.63
CA GLU A 289 -8.90 1.82 30.55
C GLU A 289 -10.31 1.95 29.93
N ARG A 290 -10.41 2.16 28.61
CA ARG A 290 -11.71 2.27 27.93
C ARG A 290 -12.49 0.97 28.04
N THR A 291 -13.79 1.06 28.24
CA THR A 291 -14.69 -0.09 28.39
C THR A 291 -15.20 -0.65 27.07
N GLN A 292 -15.00 0.06 25.96
CA GLN A 292 -15.45 -0.32 24.62
C GLN A 292 -14.27 -0.38 23.63
N THR A 293 -14.45 -1.17 22.56
CA THR A 293 -13.49 -1.25 21.48
C THR A 293 -13.48 0.05 20.67
N VAL A 294 -12.38 0.28 19.91
CA VAL A 294 -12.26 1.41 18.99
C VAL A 294 -13.42 1.43 17.99
N GLY A 295 -13.77 0.28 17.40
CA GLY A 295 -14.86 0.17 16.43
C GLY A 295 -16.24 0.49 17.02
N ALA A 296 -16.53 0.05 18.24
CA ALA A 296 -17.76 0.43 18.95
C ALA A 296 -17.81 1.95 19.17
N GLY A 297 -16.69 2.55 19.58
CA GLY A 297 -16.57 4.01 19.71
C GLY A 297 -16.76 4.74 18.38
N MET A 298 -16.19 4.24 17.29
CA MET A 298 -16.38 4.81 15.94
C MET A 298 -17.84 4.71 15.48
N HIS A 299 -18.54 3.65 15.82
CA HIS A 299 -19.96 3.53 15.49
C HIS A 299 -20.78 4.63 16.15
N THR A 300 -20.59 4.86 17.46
CA THR A 300 -21.22 5.97 18.19
C THR A 300 -20.79 7.33 17.62
N GLU A 301 -19.53 7.48 17.25
CA GLU A 301 -18.98 8.74 16.75
C GLU A 301 -19.58 9.15 15.39
N ARG A 302 -19.90 8.17 14.49
CA ARG A 302 -20.54 8.44 13.19
C ARG A 302 -21.84 9.22 13.30
N GLU A 303 -22.61 9.03 14.36
CA GLU A 303 -23.86 9.77 14.62
C GLU A 303 -23.63 11.26 14.91
N HIS A 304 -22.41 11.61 15.32
CA HIS A 304 -22.02 12.96 15.71
C HIS A 304 -21.13 13.69 14.69
N LEU A 305 -20.70 12.97 13.62
CA LEU A 305 -19.94 13.55 12.53
C LEU A 305 -20.87 14.37 11.62
N ARG A 306 -20.31 15.39 10.98
CA ARG A 306 -21.01 16.13 9.91
C ARG A 306 -21.14 15.23 8.69
N THR A 307 -22.25 15.34 7.99
CA THR A 307 -22.48 14.61 6.74
C THR A 307 -21.44 14.98 5.69
N LEU A 308 -21.08 14.00 4.86
CA LEU A 308 -20.20 14.22 3.73
C LEU A 308 -20.91 15.13 2.70
N ALA A 309 -20.16 16.00 2.02
CA ALA A 309 -20.65 16.73 0.86
C ALA A 309 -21.01 15.74 -0.25
N GLU A 310 -22.01 16.09 -1.06
CA GLU A 310 -22.47 15.23 -2.17
C GLU A 310 -21.40 15.10 -3.26
N GLU A 311 -20.60 16.15 -3.48
CA GLU A 311 -19.49 16.17 -4.43
C GLU A 311 -18.15 16.27 -3.69
N GLY A 312 -17.13 15.58 -4.21
CA GLY A 312 -15.76 15.70 -3.73
C GLY A 312 -15.13 17.05 -4.12
N PHE A 313 -14.08 17.44 -3.44
CA PHE A 313 -13.31 18.63 -3.79
C PHE A 313 -12.40 18.34 -4.99
N ASP A 314 -12.24 19.30 -5.92
CA ASP A 314 -11.24 19.14 -6.99
C ASP A 314 -9.82 19.17 -6.42
N LEU A 315 -9.22 17.99 -6.29
CA LEU A 315 -7.90 17.78 -5.68
C LEU A 315 -6.73 18.17 -6.59
N ALA A 316 -6.97 18.39 -7.89
CA ALA A 316 -5.93 18.66 -8.86
C ALA A 316 -5.36 20.08 -8.74
N ALA A 317 -4.05 20.24 -8.75
CA ALA A 317 -3.45 21.54 -9.07
C ALA A 317 -3.45 21.76 -10.57
N VAL A 318 -4.06 22.86 -11.02
CA VAL A 318 -4.24 23.14 -12.44
C VAL A 318 -3.15 24.06 -12.96
N HIS A 319 -2.59 23.71 -14.13
CA HIS A 319 -1.60 24.48 -14.87
C HIS A 319 -2.01 24.58 -16.35
N PHE A 320 -1.57 25.63 -17.04
CA PHE A 320 -1.88 25.85 -18.47
C PHE A 320 -0.59 25.96 -19.30
N PRO A 321 0.16 24.86 -19.46
CA PRO A 321 1.37 24.84 -20.28
C PRO A 321 1.06 24.72 -21.76
N HIS A 322 2.04 25.13 -22.60
CA HIS A 322 2.02 24.92 -24.06
C HIS A 322 2.88 23.71 -24.44
N VAL A 323 2.49 23.02 -25.50
CA VAL A 323 3.24 21.91 -26.08
C VAL A 323 4.52 22.43 -26.73
N ASN A 324 5.67 21.94 -26.33
CA ASN A 324 6.97 22.33 -26.85
C ASN A 324 7.36 21.54 -28.13
N ALA A 325 8.49 21.89 -28.74
CA ALA A 325 9.00 21.26 -29.96
C ALA A 325 9.32 19.75 -29.80
N SER A 326 9.41 19.24 -28.59
CA SER A 326 9.58 17.81 -28.31
C SER A 326 8.26 17.05 -28.11
N GLY A 327 7.10 17.67 -28.36
CA GLY A 327 5.79 17.05 -28.13
C GLY A 327 5.51 16.85 -26.63
N CYS A 328 6.05 17.72 -25.78
CA CYS A 328 5.89 17.64 -24.32
C CYS A 328 5.35 18.95 -23.76
N ILE A 329 4.67 18.84 -22.65
CA ILE A 329 4.35 19.97 -21.78
C ILE A 329 5.27 19.98 -20.57
N ARG A 330 5.58 21.16 -20.02
CA ARG A 330 6.30 21.30 -18.76
C ARG A 330 5.33 21.51 -17.62
N VAL A 331 5.30 20.57 -16.69
CA VAL A 331 4.51 20.66 -15.47
C VAL A 331 5.43 20.65 -14.27
N LEU A 332 5.40 21.69 -13.45
CA LEU A 332 6.38 21.93 -12.39
C LEU A 332 7.81 21.95 -12.97
N THR A 333 8.59 20.92 -12.70
CA THR A 333 9.99 20.80 -13.18
C THR A 333 10.16 19.73 -14.26
N ASN A 334 9.14 18.92 -14.56
CA ASN A 334 9.19 17.74 -15.42
C ASN A 334 8.47 17.94 -16.74
N PHE A 335 8.78 17.09 -17.71
CA PHE A 335 8.23 17.12 -19.06
C PHE A 335 7.41 15.85 -19.30
N TYR A 336 6.16 16.04 -19.74
CA TYR A 336 5.21 14.96 -20.02
C TYR A 336 4.80 14.99 -21.48
N SER A 337 4.89 13.87 -22.19
CA SER A 337 4.52 13.81 -23.61
C SER A 337 3.01 13.92 -23.79
N VAL A 338 2.60 14.50 -24.93
CA VAL A 338 1.19 14.65 -25.32
C VAL A 338 1.01 14.40 -26.82
N PRO A 339 -0.11 13.81 -27.27
CA PRO A 339 -0.39 13.56 -28.69
C PRO A 339 -1.01 14.79 -29.36
N LEU A 340 -0.42 15.98 -29.16
CA LEU A 340 -0.94 17.26 -29.68
C LEU A 340 0.15 18.04 -30.42
N PRO A 341 -0.24 18.90 -31.37
CA PRO A 341 0.69 19.76 -32.09
C PRO A 341 1.44 20.74 -31.18
N VAL A 342 2.64 21.12 -31.63
CA VAL A 342 3.48 22.13 -30.95
C VAL A 342 2.75 23.47 -30.88
N GLY A 343 2.84 24.15 -29.73
CA GLY A 343 2.24 25.47 -29.49
C GLY A 343 0.83 25.41 -28.92
N VAL A 344 0.18 24.25 -28.91
CA VAL A 344 -1.18 24.12 -28.31
C VAL A 344 -1.11 24.30 -26.81
N GLU A 345 -1.98 25.12 -26.25
CA GLU A 345 -2.21 25.27 -24.82
C GLU A 345 -3.11 24.15 -24.32
N VAL A 346 -2.75 23.55 -23.18
CA VAL A 346 -3.52 22.47 -22.54
C VAL A 346 -3.74 22.74 -21.06
N GLN A 347 -4.74 22.12 -20.49
CA GLN A 347 -4.97 22.11 -19.05
C GLN A 347 -4.33 20.88 -18.44
N ALA A 348 -3.27 21.06 -17.63
CA ALA A 348 -2.64 19.98 -16.89
C ALA A 348 -3.17 19.95 -15.45
N LYS A 349 -3.82 18.87 -15.07
CA LYS A 349 -4.33 18.58 -13.73
C LYS A 349 -3.35 17.66 -13.00
N VAL A 350 -2.71 18.18 -11.93
CA VAL A 350 -1.71 17.46 -11.14
C VAL A 350 -2.34 16.92 -9.89
N TYR A 351 -2.42 15.60 -9.78
CA TYR A 351 -2.90 14.87 -8.62
C TYR A 351 -1.74 14.38 -7.73
N SER A 352 -2.04 13.58 -6.74
CA SER A 352 -1.05 13.04 -5.79
C SER A 352 -0.03 12.12 -6.47
N THR A 353 -0.48 11.21 -7.33
CA THR A 353 0.31 10.15 -7.97
C THR A 353 0.34 10.20 -9.50
N TYR A 354 -0.48 11.04 -10.13
CA TYR A 354 -0.56 11.14 -11.58
C TYR A 354 -0.81 12.59 -12.06
N VAL A 355 -0.61 12.78 -13.36
CA VAL A 355 -0.88 14.05 -14.08
C VAL A 355 -1.80 13.72 -15.23
N GLU A 356 -2.93 14.41 -15.34
CA GLU A 356 -3.85 14.37 -16.48
C GLU A 356 -3.67 15.62 -17.32
N ILE A 357 -3.72 15.44 -18.64
CA ILE A 357 -3.62 16.51 -19.61
C ILE A 357 -4.93 16.55 -20.39
N TRP A 358 -5.59 17.70 -20.33
CA TRP A 358 -6.89 17.94 -20.90
C TRP A 358 -6.80 18.96 -22.02
N HIS A 359 -7.47 18.68 -23.14
CA HIS A 359 -7.63 19.61 -24.24
C HIS A 359 -9.05 19.56 -24.77
N GLN A 360 -9.69 20.72 -24.95
CA GLN A 360 -11.08 20.84 -25.42
C GLN A 360 -12.08 19.95 -24.64
N GLY A 361 -11.92 19.85 -23.32
CA GLY A 361 -12.80 19.07 -22.45
C GLY A 361 -12.55 17.55 -22.45
N GLN A 362 -11.54 17.05 -23.18
CA GLN A 362 -11.17 15.63 -23.22
C GLN A 362 -9.81 15.41 -22.57
N CYS A 363 -9.68 14.30 -21.82
CA CYS A 363 -8.39 13.84 -21.31
C CYS A 363 -7.60 13.18 -22.44
N VAL A 364 -6.56 13.88 -22.91
CA VAL A 364 -5.73 13.43 -24.05
C VAL A 364 -4.51 12.62 -23.65
N ALA A 365 -4.04 12.75 -22.39
CA ALA A 365 -2.94 11.95 -21.86
C ALA A 365 -3.03 11.88 -20.33
N ARG A 366 -2.55 10.75 -19.78
CA ARG A 366 -2.38 10.53 -18.35
C ARG A 366 -1.03 9.87 -18.11
N HIS A 367 -0.25 10.44 -17.19
CA HIS A 367 1.07 9.94 -16.83
C HIS A 367 1.19 9.76 -15.32
N GLU A 368 2.04 8.85 -14.89
CA GLU A 368 2.48 8.81 -13.51
C GLU A 368 3.23 10.09 -13.16
N ARG A 369 2.97 10.62 -11.97
CA ARG A 369 3.63 11.84 -11.49
C ARG A 369 5.06 11.52 -11.08
N CYS A 370 6.02 12.15 -11.74
CA CYS A 370 7.42 12.11 -11.34
C CYS A 370 7.74 13.22 -10.34
N PHE A 371 8.40 12.86 -9.24
CA PHE A 371 8.79 13.79 -8.18
C PHE A 371 10.26 14.23 -8.27
N ASP A 372 11.04 13.58 -9.11
CA ASP A 372 12.38 14.01 -9.47
C ASP A 372 12.33 15.31 -10.29
N ARG A 373 13.49 15.91 -10.53
CA ARG A 373 13.55 17.16 -11.27
C ARG A 373 14.07 16.94 -12.68
N GLN A 374 13.53 17.72 -13.63
CA GLN A 374 13.95 17.76 -15.04
C GLN A 374 13.86 16.40 -15.76
N GLN A 375 12.97 15.52 -15.30
CA GLN A 375 12.73 14.25 -15.94
C GLN A 375 11.79 14.39 -17.14
N LYS A 376 11.95 13.48 -18.09
CA LYS A 376 11.06 13.34 -19.25
C LYS A 376 10.27 12.05 -19.10
N ILE A 377 8.96 12.17 -18.98
CA ILE A 377 8.01 11.06 -18.87
C ILE A 377 7.30 10.97 -20.24
N LEU A 378 7.72 10.00 -21.05
CA LEU A 378 7.37 9.92 -22.46
C LEU A 378 6.61 8.63 -22.72
N ASP A 379 5.49 8.75 -23.44
CA ASP A 379 4.75 7.62 -23.96
C ASP A 379 4.99 7.50 -25.46
N LEU A 380 5.40 6.32 -25.94
CA LEU A 380 5.69 6.08 -27.36
C LEU A 380 4.46 6.31 -28.24
N GLU A 381 3.26 6.03 -27.71
CA GLU A 381 2.00 6.27 -28.42
C GLU A 381 1.83 7.70 -28.88
N HIS A 382 2.30 8.66 -28.11
CA HIS A 382 2.16 10.08 -28.43
C HIS A 382 3.02 10.53 -29.62
N TYR A 383 3.94 9.69 -30.05
CA TYR A 383 4.88 9.98 -31.13
C TYR A 383 4.64 9.18 -32.41
N LEU A 384 3.67 8.23 -32.44
CA LEU A 384 3.48 7.32 -33.57
C LEU A 384 3.22 8.06 -34.88
N GLU A 385 2.40 9.10 -34.90
CA GLU A 385 2.14 9.93 -36.10
C GLU A 385 3.40 10.68 -36.59
N ALA A 386 4.20 11.15 -35.67
CA ALA A 386 5.46 11.81 -36.02
C ALA A 386 6.48 10.79 -36.55
N LEU A 387 6.49 9.58 -35.97
CA LEU A 387 7.37 8.48 -36.37
C LEU A 387 6.96 7.90 -37.74
N THR A 388 5.68 7.89 -38.10
CA THR A 388 5.24 7.51 -39.45
C THR A 388 5.91 8.38 -40.52
N LYS A 389 6.08 9.69 -40.25
CA LYS A 389 6.80 10.62 -41.15
C LYS A 389 8.32 10.47 -41.04
N LYS A 390 8.86 10.05 -39.90
CA LYS A 390 10.29 9.94 -39.63
C LYS A 390 10.64 8.57 -39.00
N PRO A 391 10.43 7.45 -39.73
CA PRO A 391 10.57 6.11 -39.17
C PRO A 391 11.97 5.81 -38.61
N GLY A 392 13.01 6.38 -39.23
CA GLY A 392 14.38 6.20 -38.75
C GLY A 392 14.66 6.68 -37.34
N ALA A 393 13.79 7.51 -36.77
CA ALA A 393 13.93 7.99 -35.40
C ALA A 393 13.45 6.99 -34.32
N LEU A 394 12.70 5.93 -34.69
CA LEU A 394 12.16 4.96 -33.73
C LEU A 394 13.26 4.22 -32.96
N ALA A 395 14.28 3.72 -33.66
CA ALA A 395 15.30 2.83 -33.10
C ALA A 395 16.13 3.43 -31.96
N GLY A 396 16.34 4.75 -31.96
CA GLY A 396 17.08 5.49 -30.93
C GLY A 396 16.23 6.45 -30.11
N SER A 397 14.91 6.25 -30.08
CA SER A 397 14.01 7.17 -29.41
C SER A 397 13.93 6.88 -27.91
N THR A 398 14.05 7.91 -27.09
CA THR A 398 13.86 7.81 -25.62
C THR A 398 12.49 7.23 -25.23
N PRO A 399 11.36 7.55 -25.91
CA PRO A 399 10.08 6.90 -25.61
C PRO A 399 10.10 5.38 -25.75
N LEU A 400 10.80 4.84 -26.75
CA LEU A 400 10.96 3.40 -26.93
C LEU A 400 11.78 2.79 -25.79
N GLU A 401 12.87 3.45 -25.39
CA GLU A 401 13.70 2.99 -24.27
C GLU A 401 12.89 2.96 -22.97
N GLN A 402 12.05 3.97 -22.72
CA GLN A 402 11.17 3.99 -21.56
C GLN A 402 10.13 2.85 -21.61
N TRP A 403 9.53 2.57 -22.77
CA TRP A 403 8.63 1.42 -22.92
C TRP A 403 9.33 0.08 -22.66
N ARG A 404 10.58 -0.07 -23.11
CA ARG A 404 11.40 -1.25 -22.80
C ARG A 404 11.66 -1.39 -21.31
N ALA A 405 12.07 -0.33 -20.66
CA ALA A 405 12.31 -0.30 -19.21
C ALA A 405 11.04 -0.61 -18.38
N GLN A 406 9.87 -0.19 -18.87
CA GLN A 406 8.56 -0.46 -18.26
C GLN A 406 7.99 -1.85 -18.59
N GLY A 407 8.69 -2.68 -19.41
CA GLY A 407 8.18 -3.97 -19.86
C GLY A 407 7.01 -3.90 -20.88
N ARG A 408 6.69 -2.70 -21.38
CA ARG A 408 5.64 -2.46 -22.39
C ARG A 408 6.07 -2.84 -23.81
N TRP A 409 7.35 -3.12 -24.03
CA TRP A 409 7.93 -3.55 -25.29
C TRP A 409 8.43 -4.99 -25.19
N PRO A 410 7.61 -6.01 -25.54
CA PRO A 410 7.99 -7.41 -25.48
C PRO A 410 9.09 -7.77 -26.49
N VAL A 411 9.85 -8.82 -26.20
CA VAL A 411 10.89 -9.34 -27.13
C VAL A 411 10.30 -9.78 -28.48
N SER A 412 9.03 -10.22 -28.51
CA SER A 412 8.31 -10.54 -29.74
C SER A 412 8.22 -9.36 -30.70
N PHE A 413 8.09 -8.12 -30.19
CA PHE A 413 8.06 -6.90 -31.01
C PHE A 413 9.42 -6.63 -31.67
N ASP A 414 10.53 -6.84 -30.97
CA ASP A 414 11.87 -6.70 -31.56
C ASP A 414 12.11 -7.76 -32.67
N ARG A 415 11.70 -9.01 -32.42
CA ARG A 415 11.81 -10.09 -33.41
C ARG A 415 10.98 -9.79 -34.67
N PHE A 416 9.73 -9.39 -34.48
CA PHE A 416 8.85 -9.05 -35.60
C PHE A 416 9.38 -7.85 -36.39
N TRP A 417 9.85 -6.81 -35.72
CA TRP A 417 10.44 -5.63 -36.32
C TRP A 417 11.71 -5.98 -37.12
N GLU A 418 12.55 -6.87 -36.62
CA GLU A 418 13.74 -7.33 -37.32
C GLU A 418 13.37 -8.09 -38.62
N MET A 419 12.36 -8.96 -38.55
CA MET A 419 11.86 -9.68 -39.74
C MET A 419 11.24 -8.74 -40.78
N LEU A 420 10.52 -7.72 -40.35
CA LEU A 420 10.01 -6.68 -41.25
C LEU A 420 11.14 -5.92 -41.93
N LYS A 421 12.23 -5.59 -41.24
CA LYS A 421 13.41 -4.92 -41.80
C LYS A 421 14.15 -5.81 -42.81
N GLN A 422 14.28 -7.09 -42.50
CA GLN A 422 14.91 -8.06 -43.44
C GLN A 422 14.12 -8.22 -44.74
N ARG A 423 12.77 -8.25 -44.65
CA ARG A 423 11.89 -8.47 -45.81
C ARG A 423 11.70 -7.20 -46.66
N GLN A 424 11.52 -6.04 -46.03
CA GLN A 424 11.11 -4.82 -46.72
C GLN A 424 12.19 -3.73 -46.74
N GLY A 425 13.34 -4.00 -46.12
CA GLY A 425 14.40 -3.03 -45.95
C GLY A 425 14.20 -2.18 -44.68
N ARG A 426 15.28 -1.57 -44.22
CA ARG A 426 15.35 -0.90 -42.91
C ARG A 426 14.28 0.16 -42.71
N GLN A 427 14.05 1.03 -43.70
CA GLN A 427 13.12 2.16 -43.55
C GLN A 427 11.66 1.73 -43.69
N SER A 428 11.35 0.91 -44.72
CA SER A 428 9.97 0.43 -44.94
C SER A 428 9.54 -0.54 -43.85
N GLY A 429 10.39 -1.48 -43.42
CA GLY A 429 10.09 -2.39 -42.33
C GLY A 429 9.89 -1.67 -40.98
N THR A 430 10.62 -0.56 -40.76
CA THR A 430 10.36 0.26 -39.55
C THR A 430 9.04 1.01 -39.67
N ARG A 431 8.65 1.49 -40.87
CA ARG A 431 7.34 2.10 -41.09
C ARG A 431 6.22 1.09 -40.85
N ALA A 432 6.35 -0.12 -41.38
CA ALA A 432 5.41 -1.20 -41.13
C ALA A 432 5.27 -1.52 -39.63
N MET A 433 6.37 -1.54 -38.88
CA MET A 433 6.31 -1.72 -37.43
C MET A 433 5.54 -0.59 -36.73
N ILE A 434 5.70 0.66 -37.17
CA ILE A 434 4.93 1.79 -36.62
C ILE A 434 3.43 1.63 -36.93
N GLU A 435 3.08 1.15 -38.13
CA GLU A 435 1.70 0.84 -38.52
C GLU A 435 1.11 -0.26 -37.62
N VAL A 436 1.88 -1.30 -37.31
CA VAL A 436 1.48 -2.33 -36.33
C VAL A 436 1.24 -1.74 -34.95
N LEU A 437 2.08 -0.81 -34.48
CA LEU A 437 1.87 -0.13 -33.20
C LEU A 437 0.60 0.73 -33.19
N LEU A 438 0.24 1.32 -34.32
CA LEU A 438 -1.04 2.06 -34.48
C LEU A 438 -2.26 1.12 -34.35
N LEU A 439 -2.17 -0.13 -34.80
CA LEU A 439 -3.19 -1.15 -34.52
C LEU A 439 -3.32 -1.41 -33.00
N GLY A 440 -2.22 -1.38 -32.25
CA GLY A 440 -2.24 -1.51 -30.79
C GLY A 440 -3.05 -0.44 -30.10
N ARG A 441 -3.09 0.78 -30.62
CA ARG A 441 -3.94 1.86 -30.11
C ARG A 441 -5.44 1.57 -30.33
N GLN A 442 -5.79 0.89 -31.42
CA GLN A 442 -7.17 0.56 -31.76
C GLN A 442 -7.68 -0.68 -31.03
N TYR A 443 -6.87 -1.75 -30.98
CA TYR A 443 -7.26 -3.06 -30.45
C TYR A 443 -6.75 -3.32 -29.02
N GLY A 444 -5.82 -2.51 -28.53
CA GLY A 444 -5.10 -2.72 -27.28
C GLY A 444 -3.75 -3.46 -27.51
N TYR A 445 -2.78 -3.20 -26.63
CA TYR A 445 -1.43 -3.82 -26.75
C TYR A 445 -1.39 -5.29 -26.32
N PRO A 446 -2.20 -5.79 -25.35
CA PRO A 446 -2.22 -7.22 -25.03
C PRO A 446 -2.70 -8.09 -26.20
N PRO A 447 -3.83 -7.80 -26.90
CA PRO A 447 -4.21 -8.50 -28.13
C PRO A 447 -3.17 -8.38 -29.24
N LEU A 448 -2.58 -7.18 -29.42
CA LEU A 448 -1.53 -6.96 -30.41
C LEU A 448 -0.32 -7.87 -30.18
N LYS A 449 0.11 -8.02 -28.93
CA LYS A 449 1.21 -8.94 -28.58
C LYS A 449 0.90 -10.36 -29.02
N ILE A 450 -0.30 -10.87 -28.73
CA ILE A 450 -0.74 -12.21 -29.10
C ILE A 450 -0.76 -12.37 -30.64
N ALA A 451 -1.29 -11.37 -31.35
CA ALA A 451 -1.33 -11.39 -32.81
C ALA A 451 0.08 -11.40 -33.44
N ILE A 452 1.01 -10.61 -32.89
CA ILE A 452 2.41 -10.61 -33.34
C ILE A 452 3.09 -11.97 -33.06
N GLU A 453 2.86 -12.58 -31.91
CA GLU A 453 3.41 -13.88 -31.56
C GLU A 453 2.87 -14.97 -32.51
N LYS A 454 1.58 -14.98 -32.84
CA LYS A 454 0.98 -15.86 -33.84
C LYS A 454 1.55 -15.62 -35.25
N ALA A 455 1.72 -14.35 -35.65
CA ALA A 455 2.32 -14.01 -36.95
C ALA A 455 3.77 -14.51 -37.07
N LEU A 456 4.54 -14.43 -35.97
CA LEU A 456 5.89 -15.00 -35.89
C LEU A 456 5.88 -16.53 -36.01
N GLU A 457 4.96 -17.23 -35.34
CA GLU A 457 4.79 -18.69 -35.46
C GLU A 457 4.41 -19.12 -36.86
N MET A 458 3.55 -18.35 -37.52
CA MET A 458 3.13 -18.58 -38.91
C MET A 458 4.19 -18.16 -39.93
N SER A 459 5.30 -17.55 -39.52
CA SER A 459 6.33 -16.95 -40.40
C SER A 459 5.74 -15.91 -41.38
N CYS A 460 4.69 -15.21 -40.98
CA CYS A 460 4.01 -14.21 -41.81
C CYS A 460 4.31 -12.80 -41.28
N PHE A 461 5.20 -12.08 -41.94
CA PHE A 461 5.69 -10.77 -41.49
C PHE A 461 5.07 -9.67 -42.37
N ASP A 462 3.81 -9.34 -42.06
CA ASP A 462 3.05 -8.31 -42.75
C ASP A 462 2.05 -7.64 -41.77
N VAL A 463 1.77 -6.34 -42.01
CA VAL A 463 0.84 -5.55 -41.22
C VAL A 463 -0.60 -6.09 -41.33
N ASP A 464 -0.98 -6.47 -42.57
CA ASP A 464 -2.33 -6.96 -42.85
C ASP A 464 -2.60 -8.32 -42.21
N VAL A 465 -1.59 -9.18 -42.06
CA VAL A 465 -1.72 -10.44 -41.32
C VAL A 465 -2.00 -10.15 -39.83
N VAL A 466 -1.27 -9.21 -39.21
CA VAL A 466 -1.51 -8.82 -37.82
C VAL A 466 -2.90 -8.26 -37.66
N ARG A 467 -3.38 -7.40 -38.59
CA ARG A 467 -4.75 -6.87 -38.59
C ARG A 467 -5.78 -7.97 -38.68
N LEU A 468 -5.59 -8.92 -39.63
CA LEU A 468 -6.50 -10.06 -39.79
C LEU A 468 -6.58 -10.91 -38.52
N LEU A 469 -5.47 -11.15 -37.84
CA LEU A 469 -5.44 -11.91 -36.59
C LEU A 469 -6.17 -11.17 -35.46
N LEU A 470 -6.04 -9.84 -35.40
CA LEU A 470 -6.78 -9.01 -34.44
C LEU A 470 -8.28 -9.00 -34.70
N ASP A 471 -8.68 -8.89 -35.99
CA ASP A 471 -10.08 -8.93 -36.41
C ASP A 471 -10.71 -10.32 -36.14
N ALA A 472 -9.99 -11.40 -36.40
CA ALA A 472 -10.44 -12.76 -36.15
C ALA A 472 -10.69 -13.05 -34.66
N GLU A 473 -9.87 -12.50 -33.76
CA GLU A 473 -10.13 -12.57 -32.31
C GLU A 473 -11.35 -11.75 -31.90
N GLY A 474 -11.58 -10.59 -32.54
CA GLY A 474 -12.78 -9.77 -32.35
C GLY A 474 -14.06 -10.44 -32.84
N LEU A 475 -14.01 -11.10 -33.99
CA LEU A 475 -15.13 -11.84 -34.60
C LEU A 475 -15.45 -13.13 -33.84
N GLY A 476 -14.44 -13.82 -33.27
CA GLY A 476 -14.64 -15.03 -32.47
C GLY A 476 -15.36 -14.80 -31.14
N ARG A 477 -15.52 -13.56 -30.69
CA ARG A 477 -16.28 -13.17 -29.50
C ARG A 477 -17.74 -12.76 -29.78
N ARG A 478 -18.10 -12.57 -31.05
CA ARG A 478 -19.50 -12.39 -31.46
C ARG A 478 -19.94 -13.68 -32.13
N GLU A 479 -20.61 -14.55 -31.37
CA GLU A 479 -21.50 -15.50 -32.01
C GLU A 479 -22.51 -14.66 -32.81
N PRO A 480 -22.59 -14.83 -34.15
CA PRO A 480 -23.58 -14.09 -34.92
C PRO A 480 -24.96 -14.48 -34.35
N GLU A 481 -25.69 -13.49 -33.84
CA GLU A 481 -27.09 -13.74 -33.48
C GLU A 481 -27.79 -14.35 -34.71
N PRO A 482 -28.44 -15.48 -34.54
CA PRO A 482 -29.16 -16.12 -35.65
C PRO A 482 -30.21 -15.12 -36.16
N VAL A 483 -29.98 -14.60 -37.36
CA VAL A 483 -30.95 -13.71 -38.01
C VAL A 483 -32.15 -14.55 -38.38
N GLU A 484 -33.30 -14.24 -37.80
CA GLU A 484 -34.57 -14.85 -38.23
C GLU A 484 -34.90 -14.38 -39.66
N ILE A 485 -34.62 -15.25 -40.62
CA ILE A 485 -34.82 -14.98 -42.06
C ILE A 485 -36.26 -15.20 -42.53
N GLY A 486 -37.20 -15.50 -41.61
CA GLY A 486 -38.63 -15.59 -41.89
C GLY A 486 -38.96 -16.42 -43.13
N ALA A 487 -39.68 -15.85 -44.11
CA ALA A 487 -40.04 -16.47 -45.36
C ALA A 487 -38.86 -16.85 -46.28
N LEU A 488 -37.66 -16.28 -46.05
CA LEU A 488 -36.45 -16.62 -46.82
C LEU A 488 -35.83 -17.96 -46.41
N ARG A 489 -36.34 -18.63 -45.37
CA ARG A 489 -35.90 -19.96 -44.94
C ARG A 489 -35.97 -21.01 -46.06
N CYS A 490 -36.88 -20.82 -47.02
CA CYS A 490 -36.98 -21.70 -48.20
C CYS A 490 -35.77 -21.65 -49.14
N TYR A 491 -34.94 -20.62 -49.02
CA TYR A 491 -33.69 -20.48 -49.78
C TYR A 491 -32.43 -20.89 -49.00
N ASP A 492 -32.60 -21.30 -47.75
CA ASP A 492 -31.50 -21.75 -46.91
C ASP A 492 -30.90 -23.04 -47.51
N ARG A 493 -29.69 -23.00 -47.96
CA ARG A 493 -28.95 -24.15 -48.48
C ARG A 493 -27.91 -24.57 -47.47
N PRO A 494 -27.76 -25.88 -47.22
CA PRO A 494 -26.68 -26.36 -46.36
C PRO A 494 -25.33 -25.86 -46.89
N GLN A 495 -24.51 -25.39 -45.97
CA GLN A 495 -23.16 -24.88 -46.33
C GLN A 495 -22.42 -25.93 -47.17
N PRO A 496 -21.79 -25.53 -48.29
CA PRO A 496 -21.02 -26.45 -49.10
C PRO A 496 -19.90 -27.04 -48.25
N THR A 497 -19.91 -28.34 -48.08
CA THR A 497 -18.85 -29.06 -47.37
C THR A 497 -17.69 -29.33 -48.33
N THR A 498 -16.47 -29.17 -47.91
CA THR A 498 -15.25 -29.49 -48.68
C THR A 498 -15.11 -30.98 -49.00
N ARG A 499 -15.97 -31.84 -48.38
CA ARG A 499 -15.96 -33.30 -48.58
C ARG A 499 -16.09 -33.73 -50.06
N ASN A 500 -16.85 -32.97 -50.84
CA ASN A 500 -17.00 -33.28 -52.28
C ASN A 500 -15.75 -32.92 -53.08
N TYR A 501 -14.97 -31.94 -52.63
CA TYR A 501 -13.69 -31.55 -53.24
C TYR A 501 -12.58 -32.53 -52.89
N ASP A 502 -12.61 -33.15 -51.71
CA ASP A 502 -11.65 -34.20 -51.34
C ASP A 502 -11.78 -35.45 -52.21
N GLN A 503 -12.96 -35.71 -52.81
CA GLN A 503 -13.16 -36.79 -53.80
C GLN A 503 -12.50 -36.46 -55.14
N LEU A 504 -12.47 -35.21 -55.58
CA LEU A 504 -11.80 -34.79 -56.80
C LEU A 504 -10.26 -34.93 -56.69
N LEU A 505 -9.70 -34.69 -55.50
CA LEU A 505 -8.26 -34.86 -55.24
C LEU A 505 -7.82 -36.32 -55.24
N ARG A 506 -8.73 -37.30 -55.02
CA ARG A 506 -8.45 -38.75 -55.05
C ARG A 506 -8.29 -39.31 -56.47
N ASN A 507 -8.77 -38.60 -57.50
CA ASN A 507 -8.79 -39.07 -58.89
C ASN A 507 -7.62 -38.52 -59.71
N TYR A 508 -6.68 -37.75 -59.13
CA TYR A 508 -5.46 -37.33 -59.81
C TYR A 508 -4.25 -38.09 -59.23
N PRO A 509 -3.45 -38.79 -60.01
CA PRO A 509 -2.22 -39.41 -59.54
C PRO A 509 -1.21 -38.30 -59.24
N VAL A 510 -0.96 -38.06 -57.98
CA VAL A 510 0.10 -37.11 -57.54
C VAL A 510 1.43 -37.80 -57.68
N THR A 511 2.12 -37.49 -58.79
CA THR A 511 3.56 -37.68 -58.90
C THR A 511 4.25 -36.46 -58.32
N GLY A 512 4.74 -36.58 -57.08
CA GLY A 512 5.49 -35.52 -56.41
C GLY A 512 5.16 -35.36 -54.96
N VAL A 513 5.93 -36.00 -54.10
CA VAL A 513 5.76 -36.07 -52.66
C VAL A 513 6.03 -34.69 -52.01
N ILE A 514 5.02 -34.06 -51.47
CA ILE A 514 5.20 -33.13 -50.32
C ILE A 514 4.38 -33.70 -49.17
N GLN A 515 5.05 -34.36 -48.24
CA GLN A 515 4.44 -34.80 -46.97
C GLN A 515 4.17 -33.61 -46.09
N CYS A 516 2.93 -33.14 -46.04
CA CYS A 516 2.43 -32.37 -44.93
C CYS A 516 1.84 -33.33 -43.90
N VAL A 517 2.59 -33.63 -42.86
CA VAL A 517 2.11 -34.40 -41.72
C VAL A 517 1.23 -33.45 -40.87
N ARG A 518 -0.07 -33.69 -40.87
CA ARG A 518 -0.98 -33.10 -39.89
C ARG A 518 -1.06 -34.04 -38.67
N PRO A 519 -0.87 -33.55 -37.45
CA PRO A 519 -1.18 -34.33 -36.26
C PRO A 519 -2.72 -34.40 -36.07
N PRO A 520 -3.27 -35.53 -35.55
CA PRO A 520 -4.71 -35.69 -35.35
C PRO A 520 -5.19 -34.90 -34.14
N LEU A 521 -6.22 -34.08 -34.31
CA LEU A 521 -7.01 -33.48 -33.23
C LEU A 521 -7.76 -34.59 -32.48
N ARG A 522 -7.24 -35.01 -31.34
CA ARG A 522 -8.00 -35.76 -30.35
C ARG A 522 -8.73 -34.79 -29.39
N TYR A 523 -10.02 -34.73 -29.54
CA TYR A 523 -10.92 -34.10 -28.57
C TYR A 523 -10.96 -34.97 -27.32
N ASN A 524 -10.40 -34.57 -26.23
CA ASN A 524 -10.53 -35.24 -24.94
C ASN A 524 -11.31 -34.34 -23.99
N LYS A 525 -12.60 -34.66 -23.83
CA LYS A 525 -13.42 -34.11 -22.75
C LYS A 525 -13.07 -34.83 -21.47
N GLN A 526 -12.24 -34.26 -20.63
CA GLN A 526 -12.32 -34.53 -19.18
C GLN A 526 -11.45 -33.57 -18.38
N ARG A 527 -12.11 -32.88 -17.44
CA ARG A 527 -11.65 -32.36 -16.17
C ARG A 527 -10.49 -31.37 -16.16
N PHE A 528 -10.83 -30.11 -16.00
CA PHE A 528 -10.01 -29.22 -15.15
C PHE A 528 -10.94 -28.42 -14.25
N GLY A 529 -10.65 -28.56 -12.97
CA GLY A 529 -11.26 -27.82 -11.89
C GLY A 529 -10.90 -26.33 -11.96
N SER A 530 -11.79 -25.57 -11.41
CA SER A 530 -11.75 -24.13 -11.21
C SER A 530 -10.41 -23.61 -10.72
N MET A 531 -9.78 -22.73 -11.49
CA MET A 531 -8.86 -21.70 -11.00
C MET A 531 -9.46 -20.32 -11.28
N PRO A 532 -9.33 -19.36 -10.35
CA PRO A 532 -9.98 -18.07 -10.48
C PRO A 532 -9.26 -17.20 -11.51
N SER A 533 -9.99 -16.83 -12.53
CA SER A 533 -9.67 -15.71 -13.40
C SER A 533 -10.01 -14.45 -12.64
N ASP A 534 -9.07 -13.60 -12.26
CA ASP A 534 -9.29 -12.17 -12.12
C ASP A 534 -7.97 -11.44 -11.94
N CYS A 535 -7.43 -11.01 -13.06
CA CYS A 535 -6.59 -9.84 -13.15
C CYS A 535 -7.09 -8.99 -14.31
N SER A 536 -8.26 -8.40 -14.17
CA SER A 536 -8.72 -7.33 -15.05
C SER A 536 -8.39 -5.98 -14.42
N TRP A 537 -7.45 -5.28 -15.00
CA TRP A 537 -7.22 -3.85 -14.77
C TRP A 537 -8.49 -3.09 -15.16
N ARG A 538 -9.27 -2.64 -14.17
CA ARG A 538 -10.27 -1.60 -14.38
C ARG A 538 -9.70 -0.28 -13.91
N PRO A 539 -9.79 0.79 -14.72
CA PRO A 539 -9.41 2.13 -14.27
C PRO A 539 -10.36 2.60 -13.17
N TRP A 540 -9.81 3.20 -12.16
CA TRP A 540 -10.46 3.71 -10.94
C TRP A 540 -11.49 4.83 -11.15
N ALA A 541 -11.83 5.17 -12.39
CA ALA A 541 -12.82 6.22 -12.69
C ALA A 541 -14.28 5.84 -12.33
N ASP A 542 -14.60 4.55 -12.16
CA ASP A 542 -15.99 4.13 -11.96
C ASP A 542 -16.44 3.99 -10.50
N SER A 543 -15.54 4.07 -9.52
CA SER A 543 -15.93 3.94 -8.12
C SER A 543 -16.48 5.22 -7.47
N LEU A 544 -16.36 6.37 -8.15
CA LEU A 544 -16.92 7.64 -7.66
C LEU A 544 -18.24 8.05 -8.32
N ARG A 545 -18.79 7.27 -9.26
CA ARG A 545 -20.01 7.64 -10.01
C ARG A 545 -21.24 6.78 -9.76
N ARG A 546 -21.28 5.99 -8.70
CA ARG A 546 -22.53 5.26 -8.36
C ARG A 546 -22.94 5.48 -6.92
N TRP A 547 -23.52 6.66 -6.68
CA TRP A 547 -24.51 6.81 -5.63
C TRP A 547 -25.89 6.66 -6.28
N PRO A 548 -26.79 5.84 -5.73
CA PRO A 548 -28.13 5.69 -6.29
C PRO A 548 -28.91 6.98 -6.06
N SER A 549 -29.38 7.59 -7.14
CA SER A 549 -30.43 8.61 -7.09
C SER A 549 -31.69 7.96 -6.51
N LYS A 550 -31.98 8.24 -5.26
CA LYS A 550 -33.34 8.06 -4.72
C LYS A 550 -34.08 9.40 -4.88
N ARG A 551 -35.16 9.32 -5.65
CA ARG A 551 -36.24 10.29 -5.61
C ARG A 551 -36.88 10.34 -4.23
#